data_a42eb14361a84a12d34732889a34ca97
#
_entry.id   a42eb14361a84a12d34732889a34ca97
#
_cell.length_a   1.000
_cell.length_b   1.000
_cell.length_c   1.000
_cell.angle_alpha   90.00
_cell.angle_beta   90.00
_cell.angle_gamma   90.00
#
_symmetry.space_group_name_H-M   'P 1'
#
loop_
_entity.id
_entity.type
_entity.pdbx_description
1 polymer ?
#
loop_
_entity_poly.entity_id
_entity_poly.type
_entity_poly.pdbx_seq_one_letter_code
_entity_poly.pdbx_strand_id
1 'polypeptide(L)'
;EGGAAQDASPLEQAEAVMAQTDFYLPQSETNEAAAFEAVQDSATHAILADWAKTSARDAAALPLTEFMQAARAVAFDPARLAARFQVPLDVILRRLIHLPDDADVPLMGLAVCDSAGVVTFQKPVLDFRLPRAGAACPLWPLYQSLSQPGRVLRRVVRLPGVARTPFECFAIASPAGDVAYGVEPRMIATMLVRVARNYDQSDVVGPGCRVCPVEACSARRHP
;
A
#
# COMPACT_ATOMS: atom_id res chain seq x y z
N GLU A 1 -2.87 15.20 -27.51
CA GLU A 1 -3.06 14.53 -26.20
C GLU A 1 -2.47 13.10 -26.13
N GLY A 2 -1.55 12.71 -27.00
CA GLY A 2 -0.99 11.35 -27.10
C GLY A 2 0.44 11.15 -26.57
N GLY A 3 1.09 12.17 -26.04
CA GLY A 3 2.52 12.12 -25.69
C GLY A 3 2.86 11.64 -24.27
N ALA A 4 1.93 11.70 -23.32
CA ALA A 4 2.21 11.39 -21.91
C ALA A 4 2.18 9.88 -21.57
N ALA A 5 1.62 9.06 -22.43
CA ALA A 5 1.50 7.61 -22.19
C ALA A 5 2.76 6.80 -22.59
N GLN A 6 3.64 7.37 -23.42
CA GLN A 6 4.84 6.70 -23.91
C GLN A 6 6.04 6.78 -22.96
N ASP A 7 6.02 7.73 -22.00
CA ASP A 7 7.10 7.92 -21.02
C ASP A 7 6.80 7.33 -19.62
N ALA A 8 5.64 6.71 -19.44
CA ALA A 8 5.27 6.10 -18.17
C ALA A 8 6.09 4.84 -17.90
N SER A 9 6.64 4.71 -16.69
CA SER A 9 7.35 3.50 -16.28
C SER A 9 6.44 2.26 -16.30
N PRO A 10 6.99 1.04 -16.43
CA PRO A 10 6.20 -0.20 -16.36
C PRO A 10 5.29 -0.27 -15.14
N LEU A 11 5.74 0.25 -14.01
CA LEU A 11 4.94 0.30 -12.78
C LEU A 11 3.74 1.26 -12.90
N GLU A 12 3.94 2.44 -13.46
CA GLU A 12 2.86 3.41 -13.67
C GLU A 12 1.84 2.90 -14.68
N GLN A 13 2.30 2.19 -15.71
CA GLN A 13 1.41 1.52 -16.66
C GLN A 13 0.61 0.42 -15.98
N ALA A 14 1.25 -0.43 -15.17
CA ALA A 14 0.56 -1.49 -14.43
C ALA A 14 -0.52 -0.92 -13.49
N GLU A 15 -0.22 0.15 -12.76
CA GLU A 15 -1.20 0.79 -11.89
C GLU A 15 -2.37 1.43 -12.64
N ALA A 16 -2.11 2.01 -13.82
CA ALA A 16 -3.16 2.54 -14.67
C ALA A 16 -4.11 1.41 -15.15
N VAL A 17 -3.56 0.26 -15.54
CA VAL A 17 -4.35 -0.93 -15.90
C VAL A 17 -5.17 -1.42 -14.71
N MET A 18 -4.57 -1.56 -13.53
CA MET A 18 -5.29 -1.99 -12.33
C MET A 18 -6.42 -1.03 -11.94
N ALA A 19 -6.22 0.28 -12.12
CA ALA A 19 -7.27 1.27 -11.84
C ALA A 19 -8.44 1.20 -12.82
N GLN A 20 -8.20 0.75 -14.05
CA GLN A 20 -9.23 0.64 -15.11
C GLN A 20 -9.98 -0.69 -15.10
N THR A 21 -9.40 -1.74 -14.52
CA THR A 21 -9.90 -3.12 -14.60
C THR A 21 -10.68 -3.56 -13.36
N ASP A 22 -11.05 -2.66 -12.48
CA ASP A 22 -11.69 -3.00 -11.21
C ASP A 22 -10.90 -4.03 -10.35
N PHE A 23 -9.56 -4.08 -10.55
CA PHE A 23 -8.65 -5.00 -9.84
C PHE A 23 -8.85 -5.01 -8.33
N TYR A 24 -9.31 -3.90 -7.78
CA TYR A 24 -9.53 -3.74 -6.34
C TYR A 24 -10.91 -4.20 -5.87
N LEU A 25 -11.81 -4.57 -6.79
CA LEU A 25 -13.09 -5.13 -6.40
C LEU A 25 -12.95 -6.63 -6.10
N PRO A 26 -13.70 -7.14 -5.12
CA PRO A 26 -13.71 -8.57 -4.86
C PRO A 26 -14.35 -9.29 -6.05
N GLN A 27 -13.56 -10.09 -6.74
CA GLN A 27 -14.03 -11.08 -7.72
C GLN A 27 -14.67 -10.54 -9.01
N SER A 28 -13.98 -9.75 -9.75
CA SER A 28 -14.21 -9.76 -11.18
C SER A 28 -13.33 -10.84 -11.83
N GLU A 29 -13.72 -12.10 -11.70
CA GLU A 29 -12.99 -13.25 -12.31
C GLU A 29 -12.85 -13.17 -13.84
N THR A 30 -13.51 -12.21 -14.47
CA THR A 30 -13.76 -12.25 -15.92
C THR A 30 -12.99 -11.22 -16.74
N ASN A 31 -12.45 -10.15 -16.17
CA ASN A 31 -11.82 -9.08 -16.96
C ASN A 31 -10.32 -8.86 -16.70
N GLU A 32 -9.80 -9.31 -15.59
CA GLU A 32 -8.40 -9.05 -15.22
C GLU A 32 -7.44 -9.76 -16.19
N ALA A 33 -7.67 -11.03 -16.49
CA ALA A 33 -6.80 -11.80 -17.39
C ALA A 33 -6.77 -11.21 -18.80
N ALA A 34 -7.90 -10.86 -19.37
CA ALA A 34 -7.98 -10.29 -20.72
C ALA A 34 -7.34 -8.89 -20.80
N ALA A 35 -7.50 -8.08 -19.76
CA ALA A 35 -6.87 -6.76 -19.69
C ALA A 35 -5.35 -6.85 -19.52
N PHE A 36 -4.87 -7.85 -18.77
CA PHE A 36 -3.45 -8.10 -18.61
C PHE A 36 -2.82 -8.68 -19.86
N GLU A 37 -3.52 -9.56 -20.57
CA GLU A 37 -3.09 -10.09 -21.88
C GLU A 37 -2.97 -9.00 -22.95
N ALA A 38 -3.75 -7.92 -22.85
CA ALA A 38 -3.67 -6.79 -23.80
C ALA A 38 -2.41 -5.92 -23.60
N VAL A 39 -1.69 -6.07 -22.47
CA VAL A 39 -0.47 -5.32 -22.19
C VAL A 39 0.70 -5.92 -22.97
N GLN A 40 1.28 -5.12 -23.86
CA GLN A 40 2.38 -5.57 -24.72
C GLN A 40 3.76 -5.47 -24.06
N ASP A 41 3.92 -4.56 -23.10
CA ASP A 41 5.19 -4.42 -22.38
C ASP A 41 5.40 -5.57 -21.39
N SER A 42 6.47 -6.32 -21.59
CA SER A 42 6.76 -7.53 -20.80
C SER A 42 7.03 -7.22 -19.32
N ALA A 43 7.60 -6.07 -18.99
CA ALA A 43 7.86 -5.68 -17.61
C ALA A 43 6.56 -5.30 -16.89
N THR A 44 5.70 -4.54 -17.55
CA THR A 44 4.35 -4.20 -17.06
C THR A 44 3.52 -5.47 -16.84
N HIS A 45 3.54 -6.39 -17.81
CA HIS A 45 2.84 -7.67 -17.69
C HIS A 45 3.33 -8.51 -16.51
N ALA A 46 4.63 -8.58 -16.30
CA ALA A 46 5.21 -9.32 -15.17
C ALA A 46 4.77 -8.74 -13.81
N ILE A 47 4.69 -7.42 -13.68
CA ILE A 47 4.21 -6.74 -12.48
C ILE A 47 2.74 -7.09 -12.22
N LEU A 48 1.89 -6.99 -13.23
CA LEU A 48 0.46 -7.32 -13.13
C LEU A 48 0.24 -8.78 -12.75
N ALA A 49 0.97 -9.70 -13.37
CA ALA A 49 0.88 -11.13 -13.08
C ALA A 49 1.29 -11.46 -11.64
N ASP A 50 2.35 -10.83 -11.12
CA ASP A 50 2.80 -11.04 -9.75
C ASP A 50 1.76 -10.51 -8.73
N TRP A 51 1.19 -9.35 -8.99
CA TRP A 51 0.14 -8.78 -8.14
C TRP A 51 -1.15 -9.59 -8.19
N ALA A 52 -1.60 -10.05 -9.36
CA ALA A 52 -2.76 -10.92 -9.50
C ALA A 52 -2.58 -12.24 -8.76
N LYS A 53 -1.40 -12.87 -8.90
CA LYS A 53 -1.04 -14.09 -8.17
C LYS A 53 -1.04 -13.89 -6.64
N THR A 54 -0.52 -12.74 -6.18
CA THR A 54 -0.49 -12.41 -4.76
C THR A 54 -1.90 -12.17 -4.23
N SER A 55 -2.73 -11.41 -4.95
CA SER A 55 -4.13 -11.15 -4.61
C SER A 55 -4.96 -12.45 -4.56
N ALA A 56 -4.79 -13.34 -5.54
CA ALA A 56 -5.47 -14.64 -5.56
C ALA A 56 -5.09 -15.51 -4.36
N ARG A 57 -3.82 -15.54 -3.98
CA ARG A 57 -3.34 -16.26 -2.79
C ARG A 57 -3.93 -15.67 -1.50
N ASP A 58 -3.92 -14.35 -1.36
CA ASP A 58 -4.49 -13.67 -0.21
C ASP A 58 -6.02 -13.91 -0.13
N ALA A 59 -6.72 -13.94 -1.26
CA ALA A 59 -8.15 -14.23 -1.34
C ALA A 59 -8.48 -15.68 -0.96
N ALA A 60 -7.65 -16.63 -1.37
CA ALA A 60 -7.82 -18.05 -0.99
C ALA A 60 -7.60 -18.28 0.51
N ALA A 61 -6.63 -17.57 1.10
CA ALA A 61 -6.37 -17.64 2.54
C ALA A 61 -7.45 -16.93 3.38
N LEU A 62 -8.10 -15.91 2.81
CA LEU A 62 -9.06 -15.04 3.49
C LEU A 62 -10.33 -14.89 2.64
N PRO A 63 -11.24 -15.90 2.63
CA PRO A 63 -12.48 -15.86 1.86
C PRO A 63 -13.32 -14.62 2.21
N LEU A 64 -13.88 -13.96 1.18
CA LEU A 64 -14.48 -12.62 1.32
C LEU A 64 -15.55 -12.53 2.40
N THR A 65 -16.50 -13.45 2.39
CA THR A 65 -17.66 -13.42 3.31
C THR A 65 -17.22 -13.49 4.77
N GLU A 66 -16.35 -14.45 5.09
CA GLU A 66 -15.84 -14.63 6.45
C GLU A 66 -14.94 -13.46 6.87
N PHE A 67 -14.06 -13.01 5.96
CA PHE A 67 -13.16 -11.90 6.21
C PHE A 67 -13.92 -10.60 6.45
N MET A 68 -14.94 -10.30 5.65
CA MET A 68 -15.79 -9.11 5.81
C MET A 68 -16.53 -9.11 7.15
N GLN A 69 -17.14 -10.24 7.52
CA GLN A 69 -17.81 -10.37 8.80
C GLN A 69 -16.84 -10.12 9.97
N ALA A 70 -15.66 -10.71 9.90
CA ALA A 70 -14.62 -10.50 10.91
C ALA A 70 -14.11 -9.07 10.94
N ALA A 71 -13.90 -8.45 9.78
CA ALA A 71 -13.43 -7.07 9.67
C ALA A 71 -14.42 -6.09 10.33
N ARG A 72 -15.71 -6.24 10.05
CA ARG A 72 -16.76 -5.45 10.70
C ARG A 72 -16.75 -5.61 12.22
N ALA A 73 -16.64 -6.84 12.71
CA ALA A 73 -16.66 -7.15 14.14
C ALA A 73 -15.51 -6.49 14.93
N VAL A 74 -14.38 -6.20 14.27
CA VAL A 74 -13.20 -5.58 14.90
C VAL A 74 -12.96 -4.15 14.40
N ALA A 75 -13.96 -3.51 13.78
CA ALA A 75 -13.86 -2.16 13.20
C ALA A 75 -12.66 -2.01 12.24
N PHE A 76 -12.40 -3.03 11.42
CA PHE A 76 -11.32 -3.10 10.44
C PHE A 76 -9.92 -2.89 11.05
N ASP A 77 -9.71 -3.37 12.27
CA ASP A 77 -8.39 -3.34 12.92
C ASP A 77 -7.49 -4.44 12.34
N PRO A 78 -6.38 -4.10 11.65
CA PRO A 78 -5.57 -5.10 10.97
C PRO A 78 -4.87 -6.07 11.92
N ALA A 79 -4.43 -5.61 13.09
CA ALA A 79 -3.72 -6.46 14.05
C ALA A 79 -4.66 -7.51 14.67
N ARG A 80 -5.91 -7.12 14.96
CA ARG A 80 -6.93 -8.04 15.46
C ARG A 80 -7.34 -9.08 14.42
N LEU A 81 -7.38 -8.67 13.15
CA LEU A 81 -7.63 -9.58 12.03
C LEU A 81 -6.48 -10.57 11.85
N ALA A 82 -5.23 -10.11 11.87
CA ALA A 82 -4.06 -10.97 11.77
C ALA A 82 -4.04 -12.03 12.89
N ALA A 83 -4.35 -11.64 14.12
CA ALA A 83 -4.46 -12.55 15.24
C ALA A 83 -5.61 -13.57 15.08
N ARG A 84 -6.77 -13.12 14.56
CA ARG A 84 -7.93 -13.99 14.37
C ARG A 84 -7.71 -15.05 13.28
N PHE A 85 -7.15 -14.66 12.15
CA PHE A 85 -6.94 -15.55 11.01
C PHE A 85 -5.59 -16.27 11.05
N GLN A 86 -4.72 -15.95 11.99
CA GLN A 86 -3.38 -16.54 12.13
C GLN A 86 -2.52 -16.38 10.86
N VAL A 87 -2.65 -15.25 10.19
CA VAL A 87 -1.89 -14.90 8.98
C VAL A 87 -0.99 -13.67 9.24
N PRO A 88 0.09 -13.51 8.46
CA PRO A 88 0.94 -12.33 8.54
C PRO A 88 0.16 -11.03 8.32
N LEU A 89 0.59 -9.95 8.97
CA LEU A 89 -0.12 -8.68 8.91
C LEU A 89 -0.17 -8.10 7.50
N ASP A 90 0.90 -8.21 6.71
CA ASP A 90 0.95 -7.73 5.32
C ASP A 90 -0.12 -8.38 4.43
N VAL A 91 -0.44 -9.66 4.65
CA VAL A 91 -1.57 -10.37 3.99
C VAL A 91 -2.89 -9.67 4.32
N ILE A 92 -3.11 -9.34 5.59
CA ILE A 92 -4.32 -8.62 6.03
C ILE A 92 -4.38 -7.22 5.39
N LEU A 93 -3.25 -6.49 5.38
CA LEU A 93 -3.21 -5.14 4.80
C LEU A 93 -3.58 -5.16 3.31
N ARG A 94 -3.04 -6.12 2.55
CA ARG A 94 -3.40 -6.30 1.14
C ARG A 94 -4.85 -6.73 0.96
N ARG A 95 -5.35 -7.66 1.78
CA ARG A 95 -6.73 -8.13 1.65
C ARG A 95 -7.76 -7.04 1.95
N LEU A 96 -7.47 -6.13 2.87
CA LEU A 96 -8.38 -5.03 3.24
C LEU A 96 -8.68 -4.06 2.08
N ILE A 97 -7.75 -3.86 1.16
CA ILE A 97 -7.98 -2.96 0.01
C ILE A 97 -8.85 -3.55 -1.10
N HIS A 98 -9.14 -4.85 -1.01
CA HIS A 98 -10.02 -5.59 -1.91
C HIS A 98 -11.42 -5.84 -1.32
N LEU A 99 -11.79 -5.12 -0.27
CA LEU A 99 -13.16 -5.14 0.24
C LEU A 99 -14.09 -4.33 -0.67
N PRO A 100 -15.37 -4.76 -0.82
CA PRO A 100 -16.34 -4.02 -1.61
C PRO A 100 -16.59 -2.62 -1.04
N ASP A 101 -16.96 -1.68 -1.91
CA ASP A 101 -17.40 -0.35 -1.52
C ASP A 101 -18.78 -0.44 -0.85
N ASP A 102 -18.77 -0.53 0.47
CA ASP A 102 -19.96 -0.52 1.32
C ASP A 102 -19.90 0.69 2.25
N ALA A 103 -21.04 1.18 2.68
CA ALA A 103 -21.15 2.41 3.49
C ALA A 103 -20.38 2.35 4.83
N ASP A 104 -20.20 1.16 5.37
CA ASP A 104 -19.48 0.92 6.62
C ASP A 104 -17.98 0.56 6.42
N VAL A 105 -17.57 0.28 5.19
CA VAL A 105 -16.17 -0.02 4.86
C VAL A 105 -15.36 1.27 4.75
N PRO A 106 -14.28 1.45 5.52
CA PRO A 106 -13.45 2.63 5.39
C PRO A 106 -12.78 2.68 4.02
N LEU A 107 -12.69 3.86 3.41
CA LEU A 107 -11.81 4.05 2.25
C LEU A 107 -10.37 3.79 2.65
N MET A 108 -9.73 2.86 1.95
CA MET A 108 -8.38 2.40 2.25
C MET A 108 -7.48 2.45 1.01
N GLY A 109 -6.26 2.92 1.22
CA GLY A 109 -5.16 2.85 0.26
C GLY A 109 -4.06 1.93 0.76
N LEU A 110 -3.18 1.54 -0.14
CA LEU A 110 -2.02 0.71 0.16
C LEU A 110 -0.78 1.27 -0.53
N ALA A 111 0.34 1.19 0.13
CA ALA A 111 1.64 1.41 -0.48
C ALA A 111 2.57 0.25 -0.11
N VAL A 112 3.36 -0.19 -1.08
CA VAL A 112 4.39 -1.22 -0.90
C VAL A 112 5.70 -0.67 -1.44
N CYS A 113 6.79 -0.89 -0.72
CA CYS A 113 8.13 -0.58 -1.21
C CYS A 113 9.11 -1.71 -0.92
N ASP A 114 10.16 -1.76 -1.72
CA ASP A 114 11.31 -2.64 -1.49
C ASP A 114 12.28 -2.10 -0.43
N SER A 115 13.35 -2.83 -0.17
CA SER A 115 14.39 -2.43 0.79
C SER A 115 15.20 -1.21 0.37
N ALA A 116 15.17 -0.81 -0.89
CA ALA A 116 15.77 0.44 -1.38
C ALA A 116 14.82 1.64 -1.19
N GLY A 117 13.58 1.40 -0.76
CA GLY A 117 12.55 2.43 -0.59
C GLY A 117 11.84 2.80 -1.90
N VAL A 118 12.01 2.00 -2.95
CA VAL A 118 11.29 2.19 -4.21
C VAL A 118 9.85 1.69 -4.03
N VAL A 119 8.88 2.58 -4.31
CA VAL A 119 7.45 2.21 -4.27
C VAL A 119 7.15 1.30 -5.44
N THR A 120 6.81 0.04 -5.14
CA THR A 120 6.53 -1.02 -6.12
C THR A 120 5.04 -1.24 -6.35
N PHE A 121 4.19 -0.71 -5.47
CA PHE A 121 2.74 -0.71 -5.61
C PHE A 121 2.12 0.44 -4.82
N GLN A 122 1.09 1.06 -5.39
CA GLN A 122 0.31 2.07 -4.69
C GLN A 122 -1.15 2.08 -5.15
N LYS A 123 -2.08 1.84 -4.22
CA LYS A 123 -3.49 2.22 -4.34
C LYS A 123 -3.68 3.52 -3.58
N PRO A 124 -3.93 4.66 -4.25
CA PRO A 124 -4.14 5.93 -3.55
C PRO A 124 -5.47 5.93 -2.77
N VAL A 125 -5.56 6.80 -1.77
CA VAL A 125 -6.81 7.09 -1.06
C VAL A 125 -6.93 8.60 -0.87
N LEU A 126 -7.99 9.21 -1.36
CA LEU A 126 -8.16 10.66 -1.40
C LEU A 126 -6.90 11.34 -1.99
N ASP A 127 -6.43 12.40 -1.33
CA ASP A 127 -5.21 13.12 -1.74
C ASP A 127 -3.90 12.46 -1.24
N PHE A 128 -4.02 11.29 -0.60
CA PHE A 128 -2.85 10.58 -0.09
C PHE A 128 -2.13 9.85 -1.22
N ARG A 129 -0.96 10.36 -1.60
CA ARG A 129 -0.05 9.73 -2.57
C ARG A 129 1.39 9.85 -2.09
N LEU A 130 2.14 8.77 -2.23
CA LEU A 130 3.59 8.80 -2.04
C LEU A 130 4.26 9.26 -3.35
N PRO A 131 5.32 10.07 -3.26
CA PRO A 131 6.09 10.44 -4.44
C PRO A 131 6.80 9.20 -5.00
N ARG A 132 6.80 9.07 -6.32
CA ARG A 132 7.48 7.97 -7.03
C ARG A 132 8.90 8.31 -7.42
N ALA A 133 9.15 9.59 -7.66
CA ALA A 133 10.46 10.08 -8.06
C ALA A 133 11.13 10.82 -6.90
N GLY A 134 12.43 10.60 -6.75
CA GLY A 134 13.26 11.22 -5.73
C GLY A 134 13.15 10.56 -4.35
N ALA A 135 13.91 11.08 -3.39
CA ALA A 135 13.88 10.59 -2.03
C ALA A 135 12.61 11.02 -1.30
N ALA A 136 11.84 10.08 -0.81
CA ALA A 136 10.66 10.35 -0.01
C ALA A 136 11.03 10.81 1.42
N CYS A 137 10.04 11.33 2.14
CA CYS A 137 10.22 11.72 3.54
C CYS A 137 10.46 10.48 4.41
N PRO A 138 11.55 10.44 5.20
CA PRO A 138 11.88 9.27 6.04
C PRO A 138 10.92 9.08 7.22
N LEU A 139 10.05 10.04 7.49
CA LEU A 139 9.06 9.95 8.58
C LEU A 139 7.83 9.12 8.22
N TRP A 140 7.67 8.71 6.97
CA TRP A 140 6.60 7.80 6.60
C TRP A 140 6.72 6.46 7.32
N PRO A 141 5.64 5.95 7.93
CA PRO A 141 5.67 4.62 8.58
C PRO A 141 6.11 3.49 7.65
N LEU A 142 5.84 3.61 6.34
CA LEU A 142 6.32 2.69 5.33
C LEU A 142 7.84 2.52 5.40
N TYR A 143 8.60 3.61 5.35
CA TYR A 143 10.07 3.57 5.38
C TYR A 143 10.62 3.30 6.77
N GLN A 144 9.92 3.74 7.82
CA GLN A 144 10.31 3.44 9.20
C GLN A 144 10.21 1.93 9.50
N SER A 145 9.28 1.22 8.88
CA SER A 145 9.14 -0.22 9.06
C SER A 145 10.33 -1.01 8.53
N LEU A 146 11.00 -0.53 7.48
CA LEU A 146 12.21 -1.17 6.92
C LEU A 146 13.36 -1.24 7.93
N SER A 147 13.47 -0.26 8.83
CA SER A 147 14.49 -0.26 9.90
C SER A 147 14.11 -1.11 11.11
N GLN A 148 12.89 -1.64 11.13
CA GLN A 148 12.34 -2.43 12.24
C GLN A 148 11.52 -3.61 11.72
N PRO A 149 12.12 -4.54 10.94
CA PRO A 149 11.40 -5.66 10.34
C PRO A 149 10.64 -6.47 11.38
N GLY A 150 9.44 -6.93 11.03
CA GLY A 150 8.55 -7.68 11.92
C GLY A 150 7.81 -6.84 12.97
N ARG A 151 8.21 -5.58 13.17
CA ARG A 151 7.51 -4.69 14.10
C ARG A 151 6.33 -4.02 13.41
N VAL A 152 5.15 -4.18 13.98
CA VAL A 152 3.94 -3.47 13.54
C VAL A 152 4.01 -2.01 13.96
N LEU A 153 3.87 -1.10 13.01
CA LEU A 153 3.78 0.34 13.26
C LEU A 153 2.34 0.80 13.02
N ARG A 154 1.81 1.57 13.97
CA ARG A 154 0.57 2.33 13.82
C ARG A 154 0.86 3.78 14.10
N ARG A 155 0.55 4.67 13.16
CA ARG A 155 0.78 6.11 13.29
C ARG A 155 -0.39 6.87 12.67
N VAL A 156 -0.70 8.02 13.24
CA VAL A 156 -1.56 9.01 12.58
C VAL A 156 -0.66 10.09 12.01
N VAL A 157 -0.80 10.31 10.71
CA VAL A 157 0.01 11.28 9.96
C VAL A 157 -0.89 12.27 9.23
N ARG A 158 -0.35 13.43 8.92
CA ARG A 158 -0.98 14.44 8.06
C ARG A 158 0.03 14.98 7.07
N LEU A 159 -0.45 15.33 5.88
CA LEU A 159 0.37 16.02 4.89
C LEU A 159 0.52 17.51 5.27
N PRO A 160 1.64 18.16 4.95
CA PRO A 160 1.78 19.59 5.10
C PRO A 160 0.90 20.33 4.08
N GLY A 161 0.38 21.51 4.45
CA GLY A 161 -0.43 22.35 3.56
C GLY A 161 -1.89 22.46 3.98
N VAL A 162 -2.78 22.74 3.01
CA VAL A 162 -4.19 23.11 3.26
C VAL A 162 -5.06 21.89 3.61
N ALA A 163 -4.77 20.74 3.04
CA ALA A 163 -5.48 19.51 3.32
C ALA A 163 -5.13 19.01 4.73
N ARG A 164 -6.05 19.19 5.67
CA ARG A 164 -5.85 18.83 7.07
C ARG A 164 -6.34 17.42 7.41
N THR A 165 -6.70 16.62 6.42
CA THR A 165 -7.19 15.26 6.66
C THR A 165 -6.08 14.41 7.26
N PRO A 166 -6.24 13.94 8.50
CA PRO A 166 -5.28 13.02 9.09
C PRO A 166 -5.52 11.62 8.55
N PHE A 167 -4.44 10.87 8.38
CA PHE A 167 -4.46 9.49 7.93
C PHE A 167 -3.90 8.57 9.00
N GLU A 168 -4.60 7.49 9.26
CA GLU A 168 -4.11 6.40 10.09
C GLU A 168 -3.38 5.39 9.20
N CYS A 169 -2.11 5.16 9.52
CA CYS A 169 -1.22 4.27 8.79
C CYS A 169 -0.87 3.06 9.64
N PHE A 170 -0.97 1.88 9.03
CA PHE A 170 -0.52 0.60 9.60
C PHE A 170 0.58 0.06 8.69
N ALA A 171 1.77 -0.16 9.22
CA ALA A 171 2.91 -0.60 8.41
C ALA A 171 3.67 -1.74 9.06
N ILE A 172 4.21 -2.61 8.21
CA ILE A 172 5.12 -3.69 8.59
C ILE A 172 6.11 -3.93 7.45
N ALA A 173 7.34 -4.29 7.79
CA ALA A 173 8.28 -4.86 6.83
C ALA A 173 8.49 -6.34 7.12
N SER A 174 8.39 -7.16 6.08
CA SER A 174 8.51 -8.61 6.12
C SER A 174 9.46 -9.09 5.01
N PRO A 175 10.13 -10.23 5.19
CA PRO A 175 10.93 -10.82 4.12
C PRO A 175 10.03 -11.24 2.94
N ALA A 176 10.48 -10.98 1.71
CA ALA A 176 9.83 -11.47 0.51
C ALA A 176 10.27 -12.91 0.21
N GLY A 177 9.31 -13.81 0.12
CA GLY A 177 9.57 -15.23 -0.14
C GLY A 177 10.00 -16.02 1.10
N ASP A 178 10.45 -17.23 0.86
CA ASP A 178 10.84 -18.17 1.91
C ASP A 178 12.18 -17.76 2.52
N VAL A 179 12.28 -17.83 3.83
CA VAL A 179 13.52 -17.59 4.57
C VAL A 179 14.31 -18.90 4.59
N ALA A 180 15.53 -18.88 4.03
CA ALA A 180 16.43 -20.04 4.00
C ALA A 180 17.86 -19.62 4.38
N TYR A 181 18.64 -20.56 4.92
CA TYR A 181 20.04 -20.32 5.22
C TYR A 181 20.83 -20.02 3.94
N GLY A 182 21.69 -19.01 3.97
CA GLY A 182 22.54 -18.63 2.84
C GLY A 182 21.83 -17.81 1.75
N VAL A 183 20.57 -17.45 1.96
CA VAL A 183 19.82 -16.55 1.08
C VAL A 183 19.50 -15.28 1.87
N GLU A 184 19.97 -14.13 1.40
CA GLU A 184 19.58 -12.86 1.98
C GLU A 184 18.13 -12.53 1.61
N PRO A 185 17.20 -12.43 2.58
CA PRO A 185 15.82 -12.11 2.27
C PRO A 185 15.70 -10.65 1.81
N ARG A 186 15.03 -10.44 0.69
CA ARG A 186 14.63 -9.08 0.29
C ARG A 186 13.51 -8.62 1.22
N MET A 187 13.67 -7.46 1.84
CA MET A 187 12.63 -6.88 2.68
C MET A 187 11.61 -6.12 1.84
N ILE A 188 10.35 -6.32 2.15
CA ILE A 188 9.22 -5.59 1.56
C ILE A 188 8.47 -4.90 2.69
N ALA A 189 8.28 -3.60 2.59
CA ALA A 189 7.42 -2.86 3.50
C ALA A 189 6.04 -2.66 2.88
N THR A 190 5.01 -2.93 3.67
CA THR A 190 3.61 -2.75 3.30
C THR A 190 2.94 -1.79 4.27
N MET A 191 2.24 -0.79 3.76
CA MET A 191 1.53 0.21 4.57
C MET A 191 0.11 0.40 4.06
N LEU A 192 -0.87 0.09 4.92
CA LEU A 192 -2.27 0.46 4.73
C LEU A 192 -2.50 1.88 5.24
N VAL A 193 -3.31 2.63 4.53
CA VAL A 193 -3.67 4.01 4.87
C VAL A 193 -5.19 4.16 4.82
N ARG A 194 -5.76 4.79 5.84
CA ARG A 194 -7.17 5.19 5.87
C ARG A 194 -7.34 6.54 6.54
N VAL A 195 -8.49 7.19 6.37
CA VAL A 195 -8.80 8.42 7.10
C VAL A 195 -8.89 8.11 8.60
N ALA A 196 -8.16 8.88 9.40
CA ALA A 196 -8.22 8.76 10.86
C ALA A 196 -9.53 9.36 11.40
N ARG A 197 -10.24 8.60 12.23
CA ARG A 197 -11.51 9.04 12.83
C ARG A 197 -11.34 9.67 14.21
N ASN A 198 -10.49 9.07 15.05
CA ASN A 198 -10.25 9.52 16.41
C ASN A 198 -8.73 9.58 16.64
N TYR A 199 -8.20 10.74 16.90
CA TYR A 199 -6.77 10.95 17.15
C TYR A 199 -6.54 12.20 17.99
N ASP A 200 -5.59 12.11 18.91
CA ASP A 200 -5.19 13.25 19.74
C ASP A 200 -4.00 14.01 19.10
N GLN A 201 -3.14 13.29 18.39
CA GLN A 201 -1.95 13.83 17.76
C GLN A 201 -1.71 13.21 16.40
N SER A 202 -1.09 13.97 15.50
CA SER A 202 -0.67 13.50 14.18
C SER A 202 0.71 14.03 13.83
N ASP A 203 1.56 13.14 13.31
CA ASP A 203 2.87 13.52 12.81
C ASP A 203 2.76 14.19 11.44
N VAL A 204 3.57 15.22 11.17
CA VAL A 204 3.63 15.81 9.83
C VAL A 204 4.62 15.03 8.99
N VAL A 205 4.16 14.50 7.87
CA VAL A 205 4.99 13.77 6.90
C VAL A 205 4.91 14.48 5.54
N GLY A 206 6.05 14.77 4.95
CA GLY A 206 6.14 15.47 3.67
C GLY A 206 6.25 14.53 2.48
N PRO A 207 6.15 15.06 1.25
CA PRO A 207 6.42 14.28 0.05
C PRO A 207 7.91 13.90 -0.06
N GLY A 208 8.80 14.80 0.26
CA GLY A 208 10.26 14.67 0.23
C GLY A 208 10.91 16.00 0.60
N CYS A 209 12.10 15.98 1.19
CA CYS A 209 12.71 17.18 1.80
C CYS A 209 12.87 18.34 0.83
N ARG A 210 13.12 18.09 -0.46
CA ARG A 210 13.34 19.16 -1.46
C ARG A 210 12.12 20.02 -1.73
N VAL A 211 10.92 19.48 -1.57
CA VAL A 211 9.66 20.16 -1.89
C VAL A 211 8.74 20.25 -0.66
N CYS A 212 9.24 19.89 0.51
CA CYS A 212 8.47 19.91 1.75
C CYS A 212 8.44 21.33 2.34
N PRO A 213 7.26 21.90 2.60
CA PRO A 213 7.15 23.25 3.17
C PRO A 213 7.40 23.31 4.68
N VAL A 214 7.68 22.18 5.34
CA VAL A 214 7.94 22.15 6.78
C VAL A 214 9.39 22.57 7.05
N GLU A 215 9.60 23.77 7.53
CA GLU A 215 10.94 24.32 7.80
C GLU A 215 11.59 23.71 9.05
N ALA A 216 10.86 23.69 10.16
CA ALA A 216 11.32 23.13 11.44
C ALA A 216 11.05 21.62 11.52
N CYS A 217 11.84 20.82 10.79
CA CYS A 217 11.71 19.37 10.77
C CYS A 217 13.01 18.70 11.24
N SER A 218 12.95 17.88 12.31
CA SER A 218 14.10 17.15 12.84
C SER A 218 14.73 16.16 11.87
N ALA A 219 13.96 15.71 10.87
CA ALA A 219 14.42 14.79 9.83
C ALA A 219 14.81 15.49 8.52
N ARG A 220 14.87 16.83 8.50
CA ARG A 220 15.19 17.56 7.27
C ARG A 220 16.63 17.27 6.83
N ARG A 221 16.79 16.91 5.56
CA ARG A 221 18.08 16.54 4.93
C ARG A 221 18.52 17.46 3.81
N HIS A 222 17.63 18.33 3.37
CA HIS A 222 17.91 19.33 2.34
C HIS A 222 17.42 20.69 2.81
N PRO A 223 18.16 21.77 2.50
CA PRO A 223 17.74 23.13 2.84
C PRO A 223 16.42 23.50 2.18
#